data_88310919ebcb7a1315189d9663975cb0
#
_entry.id   88310919ebcb7a1315189d9663975cb0
#
_cell.length_a   1.000
_cell.length_b   1.000
_cell.length_c   1.000
_cell.angle_alpha   90.00
_cell.angle_beta   90.00
_cell.angle_gamma   90.00
#
_symmetry.space_group_name_H-M   'P 1'
#
loop_
_entity.id
_entity.type
_entity.pdbx_description
1 polymer ?
#
loop_
_entity_poly.entity_id
_entity_poly.type
_entity_poly.pdbx_seq_one_letter_code
_entity_poly.pdbx_strand_id
1 'polypeptide(L)'
;MKLQSVLEQDVIRLMDKIRVGADRNSVQTAHVSIPVSPLSSVFTLQRLSLVLDAISDELIMAISGNLPALVELDLEDRPVKQPLPNHDLTNTGLQYLASFHHLMGLSLIRSRHNQQVSFKRVNDMGMFLLSEVCKCLESVRLCGFSKVSDAGYASILHSCLKLKKFEARNAFFLSDLAFLDVTEFQCSLVEVKLLSCSLITSETVKQLTRSRVLEVLDLCGCRSIADSCLGSISSLRSLSMLNLAGADITDYGLSVLAQGIPSITHLCLRHCERVTDEGISFLFHGGGTIRKTLSALDLGHMPRISDKAIFTIAMAGTEITELCLRHCSVTDVSLDCLAMRKTFRDECKLLRRLDLLKCTGLSVNSLRFLKRPSFPGLHWLGIGGTPLASKGYPTLSKIHNQRPWLTICLEGCEMGCYDGWQFHRAGYPQ
;
A
#
# COMPACT_ATOMS: atom_id res chain seq x y z
N MET A 1 -2.10 -20.60 5.58
CA MET A 1 -0.68 -20.86 5.88
C MET A 1 0.14 -19.73 5.31
N LYS A 2 1.07 -19.19 6.09
CA LYS A 2 1.99 -18.11 5.66
C LYS A 2 3.41 -18.56 5.95
N LEU A 3 4.26 -18.60 4.91
CA LEU A 3 5.68 -18.94 5.02
C LEU A 3 6.48 -17.79 4.43
N GLN A 4 7.59 -17.42 5.06
CA GLN A 4 8.47 -16.33 4.62
C GLN A 4 9.83 -16.87 4.24
N SER A 5 10.37 -16.40 3.11
CA SER A 5 11.72 -16.72 2.61
C SER A 5 11.99 -18.21 2.42
N VAL A 6 11.12 -18.87 1.68
CA VAL A 6 11.22 -20.33 1.37
C VAL A 6 11.72 -20.50 -0.06
N LEU A 7 12.54 -21.52 -0.30
CA LEU A 7 12.94 -21.90 -1.65
C LEU A 7 11.75 -22.53 -2.39
N GLU A 8 11.55 -22.12 -3.63
CA GLU A 8 10.50 -22.68 -4.50
C GLU A 8 10.56 -24.19 -4.60
N GLN A 9 11.76 -24.76 -4.79
CA GLN A 9 12.00 -26.20 -4.87
C GLN A 9 11.59 -26.98 -3.62
N ASP A 10 11.70 -26.38 -2.44
CA ASP A 10 11.27 -27.02 -1.19
C ASP A 10 9.73 -27.07 -1.08
N VAL A 11 9.05 -26.06 -1.63
CA VAL A 11 7.57 -26.05 -1.72
C VAL A 11 7.10 -27.13 -2.70
N ILE A 12 7.72 -27.23 -3.87
CA ILE A 12 7.39 -28.26 -4.87
C ILE A 12 7.59 -29.66 -4.28
N ARG A 13 8.73 -29.92 -3.65
CA ARG A 13 8.99 -31.22 -2.97
C ARG A 13 8.01 -31.53 -1.86
N LEU A 14 7.55 -30.50 -1.12
CA LEU A 14 6.51 -30.69 -0.10
C LEU A 14 5.19 -31.09 -0.75
N MET A 15 4.79 -30.42 -1.83
CA MET A 15 3.56 -30.75 -2.56
C MET A 15 3.59 -32.16 -3.14
N ASP A 16 4.72 -32.61 -3.70
CA ASP A 16 4.89 -33.97 -4.21
C ASP A 16 4.77 -35.03 -3.10
N LYS A 17 5.34 -34.77 -1.91
CA LYS A 17 5.19 -35.65 -0.76
C LYS A 17 3.74 -35.77 -0.29
N ILE A 18 2.98 -34.70 -0.34
CA ILE A 18 1.54 -34.69 -0.02
C ILE A 18 0.79 -35.58 -1.00
N ARG A 19 1.05 -35.44 -2.31
CA ARG A 19 0.45 -36.26 -3.36
C ARG A 19 0.73 -37.75 -3.18
N VAL A 20 1.97 -38.14 -2.98
CA VAL A 20 2.38 -39.54 -2.78
C VAL A 20 1.75 -40.13 -1.50
N GLY A 21 1.59 -39.32 -0.45
CA GLY A 21 0.89 -39.75 0.79
C GLY A 21 -0.60 -40.00 0.56
N ALA A 22 -1.25 -39.19 -0.30
CA ALA A 22 -2.66 -39.35 -0.65
C ALA A 22 -2.91 -40.64 -1.48
N ASP A 23 -2.04 -40.90 -2.47
CA ASP A 23 -2.15 -42.09 -3.33
C ASP A 23 -1.94 -43.40 -2.54
N ARG A 24 -1.07 -43.40 -1.52
CA ARG A 24 -0.88 -44.58 -0.64
C ARG A 24 -2.08 -44.87 0.25
N ASN A 25 -2.83 -43.87 0.67
CA ASN A 25 -4.04 -44.07 1.48
C ASN A 25 -5.23 -44.59 0.67
N SER A 26 -5.22 -44.51 -0.66
CA SER A 26 -6.26 -45.08 -1.53
C SER A 26 -6.09 -46.58 -1.82
N VAL A 27 -4.96 -47.22 -1.44
CA VAL A 27 -4.63 -48.61 -1.78
C VAL A 27 -4.63 -49.57 -0.56
N GLN A 28 -4.81 -49.07 0.65
CA GLN A 28 -4.85 -49.96 1.85
C GLN A 28 -6.22 -49.95 2.54
N THR A 29 -7.14 -50.72 2.00
CA THR A 29 -8.22 -51.36 2.77
C THR A 29 -7.72 -52.67 3.33
N ALA A 30 -7.10 -52.68 4.51
CA ALA A 30 -7.07 -53.81 5.44
C ALA A 30 -6.44 -53.36 6.78
N HIS A 31 -7.30 -53.32 7.81
CA HIS A 31 -7.00 -53.46 9.23
C HIS A 31 -5.64 -52.98 9.77
N VAL A 32 -5.60 -51.73 10.24
CA VAL A 32 -4.95 -51.31 11.51
C VAL A 32 -5.43 -49.90 11.84
N SER A 33 -5.96 -49.67 13.03
CA SER A 33 -6.31 -48.38 13.60
C SER A 33 -5.02 -47.59 13.87
N ILE A 34 -4.68 -46.65 12.98
CA ILE A 34 -3.63 -45.67 13.17
C ILE A 34 -4.29 -44.27 13.27
N PRO A 35 -3.87 -43.41 14.21
CA PRO A 35 -4.51 -42.11 14.41
C PRO A 35 -4.47 -41.29 13.11
N VAL A 36 -5.60 -40.67 12.79
CA VAL A 36 -5.82 -39.83 11.62
C VAL A 36 -4.66 -38.84 11.49
N SER A 37 -3.85 -39.05 10.47
CA SER A 37 -2.66 -38.25 10.22
C SER A 37 -3.00 -36.83 9.77
N PRO A 38 -2.13 -35.85 10.00
CA PRO A 38 -2.36 -34.41 9.63
C PRO A 38 -2.49 -34.15 8.13
N LEU A 39 -2.42 -35.15 7.26
CA LEU A 39 -2.53 -35.05 5.80
C LEU A 39 -3.93 -34.68 5.31
N SER A 40 -5.00 -35.07 6.01
CA SER A 40 -6.38 -34.72 5.65
C SER A 40 -6.67 -33.22 5.76
N SER A 41 -5.89 -32.48 6.56
CA SER A 41 -6.06 -31.03 6.73
C SER A 41 -5.48 -30.19 5.58
N VAL A 42 -4.59 -30.74 4.78
CA VAL A 42 -3.94 -30.01 3.66
C VAL A 42 -4.90 -29.85 2.48
N PHE A 43 -5.75 -30.83 2.21
CA PHE A 43 -6.77 -30.76 1.15
C PHE A 43 -7.85 -29.72 1.42
N THR A 44 -7.97 -29.24 2.65
CA THR A 44 -8.92 -28.19 3.06
C THR A 44 -8.26 -26.80 3.15
N LEU A 45 -6.98 -26.66 2.74
CA LEU A 45 -6.29 -25.38 2.79
C LEU A 45 -6.95 -24.38 1.83
N GLN A 46 -7.50 -23.31 2.39
CA GLN A 46 -8.19 -22.27 1.65
C GLN A 46 -7.32 -21.05 1.35
N ARG A 47 -6.26 -20.83 2.13
CA ARG A 47 -5.40 -19.64 2.00
C ARG A 47 -3.94 -20.03 2.06
N LEU A 48 -3.19 -19.63 1.04
CA LEU A 48 -1.75 -19.86 0.95
C LEU A 48 -1.05 -18.53 0.65
N SER A 49 -0.10 -18.17 1.51
CA SER A 49 0.77 -16.99 1.29
C SER A 49 2.23 -17.43 1.44
N LEU A 50 3.01 -17.20 0.38
CA LEU A 50 4.43 -17.57 0.30
C LEU A 50 5.27 -16.38 -0.17
N VAL A 51 6.45 -16.23 0.44
CA VAL A 51 7.53 -15.39 -0.08
C VAL A 51 8.67 -16.31 -0.52
N LEU A 52 9.01 -16.27 -1.81
CA LEU A 52 9.83 -17.24 -2.50
C LEU A 52 11.05 -16.58 -3.15
N ASP A 53 12.01 -17.38 -3.55
CA ASP A 53 13.13 -16.97 -4.43
C ASP A 53 12.69 -16.83 -5.89
N ALA A 54 11.75 -17.66 -6.35
CA ALA A 54 11.15 -17.57 -7.67
C ALA A 54 9.69 -18.06 -7.69
N ILE A 55 8.93 -17.64 -8.68
CA ILE A 55 7.60 -18.18 -9.02
C ILE A 55 7.71 -18.72 -10.44
N SER A 56 7.50 -20.03 -10.62
CA SER A 56 7.54 -20.73 -11.91
C SER A 56 6.22 -21.41 -12.24
N ASP A 57 6.11 -21.86 -13.49
CA ASP A 57 4.99 -22.68 -13.94
C ASP A 57 4.88 -24.00 -13.16
N GLU A 58 6.04 -24.61 -12.83
CA GLU A 58 6.11 -25.85 -12.05
C GLU A 58 5.51 -25.68 -10.66
N LEU A 59 5.83 -24.59 -9.98
CA LEU A 59 5.24 -24.26 -8.68
C LEU A 59 3.73 -24.13 -8.77
N ILE A 60 3.24 -23.36 -9.74
CA ILE A 60 1.80 -23.14 -9.91
C ILE A 60 1.09 -24.47 -10.23
N MET A 61 1.67 -25.30 -11.08
CA MET A 61 1.16 -26.63 -11.39
C MET A 61 1.10 -27.52 -10.13
N ALA A 62 2.16 -27.51 -9.32
CA ALA A 62 2.18 -28.28 -8.05
C ALA A 62 1.13 -27.78 -7.06
N ILE A 63 0.94 -26.46 -6.91
CA ILE A 63 -0.08 -25.88 -6.04
C ILE A 63 -1.47 -26.25 -6.55
N SER A 64 -1.75 -26.08 -7.84
CA SER A 64 -3.06 -26.32 -8.44
C SER A 64 -3.47 -27.79 -8.39
N GLY A 65 -2.51 -28.71 -8.57
CA GLY A 65 -2.75 -30.14 -8.52
C GLY A 65 -2.97 -30.69 -7.09
N ASN A 66 -2.50 -30.00 -6.05
CA ASN A 66 -2.54 -30.52 -4.68
C ASN A 66 -3.47 -29.76 -3.73
N LEU A 67 -3.92 -28.56 -4.07
CA LEU A 67 -4.72 -27.69 -3.20
C LEU A 67 -6.02 -27.22 -3.87
N PRO A 68 -6.95 -28.12 -4.24
CA PRO A 68 -8.14 -27.77 -5.02
C PRO A 68 -9.13 -26.85 -4.29
N ALA A 69 -9.09 -26.83 -2.93
CA ALA A 69 -9.98 -25.99 -2.11
C ALA A 69 -9.47 -24.55 -1.91
N LEU A 70 -8.43 -24.12 -2.65
CA LEU A 70 -7.80 -22.83 -2.46
C LEU A 70 -8.74 -21.68 -2.87
N VAL A 71 -8.91 -20.73 -1.97
CA VAL A 71 -9.73 -19.53 -2.13
C VAL A 71 -8.85 -18.27 -2.27
N GLU A 72 -7.71 -18.25 -1.58
CA GLU A 72 -6.76 -17.12 -1.65
C GLU A 72 -5.34 -17.66 -1.89
N LEU A 73 -4.69 -17.13 -2.92
CA LEU A 73 -3.28 -17.39 -3.27
C LEU A 73 -2.50 -16.09 -3.31
N ASP A 74 -1.52 -15.97 -2.42
CA ASP A 74 -0.61 -14.81 -2.33
C ASP A 74 0.83 -15.28 -2.48
N LEU A 75 1.40 -15.02 -3.66
CA LEU A 75 2.78 -15.37 -3.99
C LEU A 75 3.59 -14.10 -4.25
N GLU A 76 4.68 -13.96 -3.52
CA GLU A 76 5.67 -12.92 -3.74
C GLU A 76 7.02 -13.57 -3.99
N ASP A 77 7.73 -13.17 -5.05
CA ASP A 77 9.11 -13.59 -5.25
C ASP A 77 10.10 -12.41 -5.29
N ARG A 78 11.34 -12.72 -4.89
CA ARG A 78 12.43 -11.75 -4.84
C ARG A 78 13.70 -12.33 -5.47
N PRO A 79 13.67 -12.67 -6.76
CA PRO A 79 14.77 -13.35 -7.41
C PRO A 79 16.03 -12.47 -7.42
N VAL A 80 17.20 -13.09 -7.17
CA VAL A 80 18.50 -12.39 -7.17
C VAL A 80 18.88 -11.90 -8.57
N LYS A 81 18.46 -12.66 -9.60
CA LYS A 81 18.63 -12.35 -11.03
C LYS A 81 17.32 -12.68 -11.75
N GLN A 82 17.13 -12.16 -12.96
CA GLN A 82 16.00 -12.57 -13.79
C GLN A 82 16.00 -14.10 -13.94
N PRO A 83 14.91 -14.79 -13.60
CA PRO A 83 14.84 -16.24 -13.70
C PRO A 83 15.09 -16.76 -15.12
N LEU A 84 15.66 -17.96 -15.22
CA LEU A 84 15.84 -18.65 -16.50
C LEU A 84 14.48 -19.02 -17.11
N PRO A 85 14.42 -19.26 -18.42
CA PRO A 85 13.17 -19.58 -19.12
C PRO A 85 12.36 -20.72 -18.48
N ASN A 86 13.03 -21.75 -18.02
CA ASN A 86 12.42 -22.98 -17.50
C ASN A 86 12.00 -22.86 -16.02
N HIS A 87 12.42 -21.78 -15.35
CA HIS A 87 12.13 -21.51 -13.93
C HIS A 87 11.44 -20.17 -13.77
N ASP A 88 10.64 -19.75 -14.76
CA ASP A 88 9.91 -18.50 -14.74
C ASP A 88 8.40 -18.74 -14.94
N LEU A 89 7.59 -17.83 -14.45
CA LEU A 89 6.16 -17.84 -14.71
C LEU A 89 5.89 -17.41 -16.16
N THR A 90 5.05 -18.18 -16.84
CA THR A 90 4.59 -17.92 -18.20
C THR A 90 3.05 -17.88 -18.28
N ASN A 91 2.50 -17.70 -19.47
CA ASN A 91 1.06 -17.83 -19.70
C ASN A 91 0.53 -19.22 -19.33
N THR A 92 1.38 -20.27 -19.43
CA THR A 92 1.01 -21.65 -19.05
C THR A 92 0.78 -21.76 -17.54
N GLY A 93 1.64 -21.14 -16.73
CA GLY A 93 1.43 -21.08 -15.29
C GLY A 93 0.12 -20.39 -14.92
N LEU A 94 -0.24 -19.27 -15.58
CA LEU A 94 -1.54 -18.63 -15.37
C LEU A 94 -2.71 -19.53 -15.82
N GLN A 95 -2.52 -20.36 -16.84
CA GLN A 95 -3.52 -21.34 -17.26
C GLN A 95 -3.75 -22.42 -16.19
N TYR A 96 -2.72 -22.85 -15.44
CA TYR A 96 -2.90 -23.78 -14.31
C TYR A 96 -3.72 -23.14 -13.19
N LEU A 97 -3.63 -21.82 -12.94
CA LEU A 97 -4.49 -21.13 -12.00
C LEU A 97 -5.97 -21.19 -12.38
N ALA A 98 -6.27 -21.38 -13.65
CA ALA A 98 -7.64 -21.56 -14.14
C ALA A 98 -8.35 -22.80 -13.59
N SER A 99 -7.63 -23.75 -12.98
CA SER A 99 -8.26 -24.88 -12.25
C SER A 99 -8.97 -24.46 -10.95
N PHE A 100 -8.65 -23.28 -10.41
CA PHE A 100 -9.25 -22.77 -9.18
C PHE A 100 -10.54 -21.99 -9.42
N HIS A 101 -11.63 -22.66 -9.70
CA HIS A 101 -12.94 -22.04 -9.99
C HIS A 101 -13.51 -21.19 -8.82
N HIS A 102 -13.02 -21.42 -7.59
CA HIS A 102 -13.45 -20.72 -6.37
C HIS A 102 -12.45 -19.69 -5.87
N LEU A 103 -11.42 -19.37 -6.64
CA LEU A 103 -10.41 -18.39 -6.24
C LEU A 103 -11.04 -16.99 -6.15
N MET A 104 -11.00 -16.42 -4.95
CA MET A 104 -11.49 -15.07 -4.65
C MET A 104 -10.36 -14.06 -4.52
N GLY A 105 -9.17 -14.50 -4.13
CA GLY A 105 -7.99 -13.65 -3.96
C GLY A 105 -6.77 -14.18 -4.69
N LEU A 106 -6.20 -13.35 -5.58
CA LEU A 106 -4.96 -13.64 -6.29
C LEU A 106 -3.97 -12.51 -6.12
N SER A 107 -2.78 -12.84 -5.66
CA SER A 107 -1.64 -11.91 -5.58
C SER A 107 -0.41 -12.56 -6.18
N LEU A 108 0.11 -11.96 -7.25
CA LEU A 108 1.35 -12.36 -7.91
C LEU A 108 2.29 -11.16 -7.95
N ILE A 109 3.31 -11.19 -7.12
CA ILE A 109 4.22 -10.05 -6.94
C ILE A 109 5.64 -10.49 -7.20
N ARG A 110 6.27 -9.86 -8.19
CA ARG A 110 7.73 -9.91 -8.38
C ARG A 110 8.32 -8.55 -8.12
N SER A 111 9.09 -8.44 -7.06
CA SER A 111 9.71 -7.18 -6.70
C SER A 111 11.10 -7.38 -6.13
N ARG A 112 12.03 -6.50 -6.47
CA ARG A 112 13.32 -6.41 -5.85
C ARG A 112 13.75 -4.96 -5.69
N HIS A 113 14.33 -4.65 -4.54
CA HIS A 113 14.94 -3.35 -4.29
C HIS A 113 16.05 -3.09 -5.33
N ASN A 114 15.97 -1.97 -6.03
CA ASN A 114 16.97 -1.47 -6.98
C ASN A 114 17.20 -2.29 -8.27
N GLN A 115 16.37 -3.27 -8.62
CA GLN A 115 16.47 -3.97 -9.89
C GLN A 115 15.08 -4.14 -10.54
N GLN A 116 15.00 -3.86 -11.84
CA GLN A 116 13.79 -4.12 -12.62
C GLN A 116 13.72 -5.59 -13.01
N VAL A 117 13.32 -6.44 -12.08
CA VAL A 117 12.95 -7.82 -12.38
C VAL A 117 11.45 -7.88 -12.67
N SER A 118 11.07 -8.67 -13.69
CA SER A 118 9.67 -8.74 -14.11
C SER A 118 9.33 -10.12 -14.67
N PHE A 119 8.02 -10.44 -14.71
CA PHE A 119 7.47 -11.61 -15.39
C PHE A 119 7.47 -11.39 -16.92
N LYS A 120 8.65 -11.52 -17.56
CA LYS A 120 8.85 -11.20 -18.99
C LYS A 120 8.16 -12.14 -19.95
N ARG A 121 7.61 -13.27 -19.47
CA ARG A 121 7.00 -14.34 -20.27
C ARG A 121 5.49 -14.39 -20.16
N VAL A 122 4.91 -13.53 -19.31
CA VAL A 122 3.48 -13.32 -19.21
C VAL A 122 3.10 -12.10 -20.03
N ASN A 123 2.08 -12.22 -20.87
CA ASN A 123 1.48 -11.16 -21.67
C ASN A 123 -0.06 -11.18 -21.56
N ASP A 124 -0.75 -10.42 -22.40
CA ASP A 124 -2.21 -10.27 -22.37
C ASP A 124 -2.95 -11.61 -22.49
N MET A 125 -2.42 -12.57 -23.25
CA MET A 125 -3.02 -13.90 -23.39
C MET A 125 -3.11 -14.62 -22.04
N GLY A 126 -2.08 -14.53 -21.20
CA GLY A 126 -2.10 -15.11 -19.86
C GLY A 126 -3.17 -14.48 -18.97
N MET A 127 -3.33 -13.16 -19.04
CA MET A 127 -4.37 -12.45 -18.29
C MET A 127 -5.78 -12.80 -18.79
N PHE A 128 -5.95 -12.94 -20.10
CA PHE A 128 -7.19 -13.39 -20.71
C PHE A 128 -7.57 -14.79 -20.24
N LEU A 129 -6.65 -15.77 -20.29
CA LEU A 129 -6.90 -17.14 -19.82
C LEU A 129 -7.30 -17.16 -18.34
N LEU A 130 -6.62 -16.38 -17.51
CA LEU A 130 -6.95 -16.24 -16.09
C LEU A 130 -8.36 -15.68 -15.88
N SER A 131 -8.69 -14.60 -16.57
CA SER A 131 -9.96 -13.88 -16.40
C SER A 131 -11.17 -14.65 -16.93
N GLU A 132 -10.99 -15.52 -17.93
CA GLU A 132 -12.07 -16.36 -18.46
C GLU A 132 -12.57 -17.40 -17.47
N VAL A 133 -11.71 -17.91 -16.60
CA VAL A 133 -12.06 -18.98 -15.67
C VAL A 133 -12.25 -18.47 -14.24
N CYS A 134 -11.40 -17.58 -13.75
CA CYS A 134 -11.45 -17.10 -12.37
C CYS A 134 -12.51 -16.01 -12.15
N LYS A 135 -13.77 -16.29 -12.47
CA LYS A 135 -14.89 -15.32 -12.37
C LYS A 135 -15.28 -14.96 -10.92
N CYS A 136 -14.76 -15.69 -9.93
CA CYS A 136 -15.04 -15.43 -8.52
C CYS A 136 -14.06 -14.46 -7.87
N LEU A 137 -13.08 -13.92 -8.61
CA LEU A 137 -12.09 -13.02 -8.08
C LEU A 137 -12.71 -11.73 -7.50
N GLU A 138 -12.46 -11.52 -6.22
CA GLU A 138 -12.81 -10.29 -5.47
C GLU A 138 -11.59 -9.39 -5.25
N SER A 139 -10.39 -9.95 -5.25
CA SER A 139 -9.13 -9.22 -5.03
C SER A 139 -8.04 -9.71 -5.96
N VAL A 140 -7.46 -8.78 -6.74
CA VAL A 140 -6.34 -9.05 -7.64
C VAL A 140 -5.20 -8.08 -7.36
N ARG A 141 -3.98 -8.61 -7.16
CA ARG A 141 -2.76 -7.83 -6.96
C ARG A 141 -1.67 -8.32 -7.90
N LEU A 142 -1.23 -7.45 -8.80
CA LEU A 142 -0.26 -7.75 -9.84
C LEU A 142 0.93 -6.78 -9.77
N CYS A 143 2.15 -7.32 -9.69
CA CYS A 143 3.37 -6.51 -9.72
C CYS A 143 4.44 -7.17 -10.57
N GLY A 144 5.05 -6.39 -11.46
CA GLY A 144 6.16 -6.86 -12.28
C GLY A 144 5.76 -7.50 -13.62
N PHE A 145 4.57 -7.26 -14.13
CA PHE A 145 4.08 -7.76 -15.43
C PHE A 145 4.42 -6.78 -16.56
N SER A 146 5.66 -6.78 -17.01
CA SER A 146 6.21 -5.78 -17.93
C SER A 146 5.76 -5.91 -19.40
N LYS A 147 5.05 -6.98 -19.78
CA LYS A 147 4.54 -7.20 -21.14
C LYS A 147 3.01 -7.29 -21.21
N VAL A 148 2.34 -7.02 -20.12
CA VAL A 148 0.88 -6.94 -20.06
C VAL A 148 0.47 -5.51 -20.40
N SER A 149 -0.39 -5.35 -21.39
CA SER A 149 -0.94 -4.08 -21.84
C SER A 149 -2.34 -3.84 -21.29
N ASP A 150 -2.98 -2.75 -21.75
CA ASP A 150 -4.38 -2.43 -21.43
C ASP A 150 -5.33 -3.60 -21.70
N ALA A 151 -5.13 -4.35 -22.78
CA ALA A 151 -5.98 -5.48 -23.11
C ALA A 151 -5.97 -6.57 -22.03
N GLY A 152 -4.78 -6.89 -21.48
CA GLY A 152 -4.66 -7.88 -20.42
C GLY A 152 -5.28 -7.42 -19.10
N TYR A 153 -5.08 -6.15 -18.71
CA TYR A 153 -5.69 -5.62 -17.48
C TYR A 153 -7.21 -5.44 -17.64
N ALA A 154 -7.66 -4.94 -18.79
CA ALA A 154 -9.08 -4.80 -19.09
C ALA A 154 -9.81 -6.15 -19.05
N SER A 155 -9.18 -7.24 -19.51
CA SER A 155 -9.80 -8.57 -19.45
C SER A 155 -10.16 -8.98 -18.02
N ILE A 156 -9.31 -8.68 -17.04
CA ILE A 156 -9.58 -8.92 -15.62
C ILE A 156 -10.70 -7.99 -15.11
N LEU A 157 -10.57 -6.69 -15.38
CA LEU A 157 -11.52 -5.69 -14.90
C LEU A 157 -12.93 -5.88 -15.42
N HIS A 158 -13.09 -6.35 -16.67
CA HIS A 158 -14.40 -6.54 -17.30
C HIS A 158 -14.97 -7.95 -17.08
N SER A 159 -14.12 -8.97 -16.92
CA SER A 159 -14.58 -10.34 -16.77
C SER A 159 -14.84 -10.76 -15.33
N CYS A 160 -14.13 -10.17 -14.35
CA CYS A 160 -14.27 -10.51 -12.94
C CYS A 160 -15.27 -9.56 -12.25
N LEU A 161 -16.57 -9.77 -12.48
CA LEU A 161 -17.65 -8.87 -12.03
C LEU A 161 -17.77 -8.75 -10.49
N LYS A 162 -17.17 -9.66 -9.73
CA LYS A 162 -17.13 -9.62 -8.25
C LYS A 162 -15.93 -8.84 -7.71
N LEU A 163 -15.10 -8.25 -8.59
CA LEU A 163 -13.86 -7.60 -8.20
C LEU A 163 -14.13 -6.34 -7.37
N LYS A 164 -13.60 -6.33 -6.15
CA LYS A 164 -13.67 -5.22 -5.18
C LYS A 164 -12.34 -4.53 -5.01
N LYS A 165 -11.22 -5.29 -5.17
CA LYS A 165 -9.87 -4.79 -4.93
C LYS A 165 -8.98 -5.07 -6.13
N PHE A 166 -8.43 -4.01 -6.68
CA PHE A 166 -7.51 -4.08 -7.79
C PHE A 166 -6.21 -3.33 -7.48
N GLU A 167 -5.08 -4.02 -7.59
CA GLU A 167 -3.77 -3.43 -7.40
C GLU A 167 -2.85 -3.82 -8.56
N ALA A 168 -2.31 -2.81 -9.25
CA ALA A 168 -1.27 -2.95 -10.26
C ALA A 168 -0.05 -2.10 -9.87
N ARG A 169 1.16 -2.70 -9.96
CA ARG A 169 2.41 -2.01 -9.65
C ARG A 169 3.40 -2.15 -10.78
N ASN A 170 4.09 -1.05 -11.12
CA ASN A 170 5.07 -1.01 -12.18
C ASN A 170 4.50 -1.58 -13.50
N ALA A 171 3.24 -1.27 -13.78
CA ALA A 171 2.53 -1.67 -14.98
C ALA A 171 2.81 -0.66 -16.10
N PHE A 172 3.91 -0.86 -16.83
CA PHE A 172 4.45 0.13 -17.77
C PHE A 172 3.55 0.39 -18.98
N PHE A 173 2.71 -0.57 -19.37
CA PHE A 173 1.79 -0.48 -20.51
C PHE A 173 0.32 -0.39 -20.07
N LEU A 174 0.06 -0.18 -18.79
CA LEU A 174 -1.27 0.09 -18.27
C LEU A 174 -1.57 1.57 -18.39
N SER A 175 -2.56 1.93 -19.20
CA SER A 175 -3.03 3.28 -19.43
C SER A 175 -4.51 3.45 -19.06
N ASP A 176 -5.05 4.63 -19.34
CA ASP A 176 -6.45 4.95 -19.10
C ASP A 176 -7.40 4.05 -19.89
N LEU A 177 -6.94 3.46 -21.01
CA LEU A 177 -7.77 2.61 -21.87
C LEU A 177 -8.25 1.34 -21.17
N ALA A 178 -7.47 0.78 -20.25
CA ALA A 178 -7.87 -0.39 -19.47
C ALA A 178 -9.09 -0.14 -18.57
N PHE A 179 -9.36 1.12 -18.23
CA PHE A 179 -10.42 1.53 -17.31
C PHE A 179 -11.67 2.09 -18.00
N LEU A 180 -11.68 2.12 -19.32
CA LEU A 180 -12.88 2.54 -20.05
C LEU A 180 -14.04 1.60 -19.72
N ASP A 181 -15.18 2.18 -19.41
CA ASP A 181 -16.47 1.50 -19.18
C ASP A 181 -16.47 0.46 -18.02
N VAL A 182 -15.39 0.39 -17.20
CA VAL A 182 -15.30 -0.56 -16.08
C VAL A 182 -16.49 -0.45 -15.12
N THR A 183 -17.01 0.75 -14.91
CA THR A 183 -18.15 1.00 -14.01
C THR A 183 -19.50 0.68 -14.65
N GLU A 184 -19.60 0.61 -15.96
CA GLU A 184 -20.80 0.23 -16.68
C GLU A 184 -21.06 -1.28 -16.59
N PHE A 185 -20.00 -2.09 -16.42
CA PHE A 185 -20.07 -3.53 -16.27
C PHE A 185 -20.32 -4.02 -14.83
N GLN A 186 -20.87 -3.18 -13.95
CA GLN A 186 -21.23 -3.52 -12.56
C GLN A 186 -20.05 -3.87 -11.63
N CYS A 187 -18.83 -3.53 -11.98
CA CYS A 187 -17.69 -3.71 -11.11
C CYS A 187 -17.74 -2.69 -9.96
N SER A 188 -17.96 -3.16 -8.74
CA SER A 188 -18.05 -2.31 -7.54
C SER A 188 -16.68 -2.22 -6.85
N LEU A 189 -15.71 -1.55 -7.50
CA LEU A 189 -14.38 -1.36 -6.94
C LEU A 189 -14.43 -0.51 -5.66
N VAL A 190 -13.97 -1.11 -4.58
CA VAL A 190 -13.85 -0.49 -3.25
C VAL A 190 -12.41 -0.01 -3.00
N GLU A 191 -11.44 -0.76 -3.48
CA GLU A 191 -10.02 -0.45 -3.30
C GLU A 191 -9.30 -0.54 -4.65
N VAL A 192 -8.70 0.58 -5.09
CA VAL A 192 -7.88 0.64 -6.30
C VAL A 192 -6.51 1.20 -5.95
N LYS A 193 -5.46 0.46 -6.32
CA LYS A 193 -4.07 0.86 -6.14
C LYS A 193 -3.31 0.73 -7.46
N LEU A 194 -2.89 1.85 -8.01
CA LEU A 194 -2.08 1.96 -9.22
C LEU A 194 -0.74 2.59 -8.84
N LEU A 195 0.27 1.74 -8.60
CA LEU A 195 1.53 2.20 -8.02
C LEU A 195 2.61 2.27 -9.11
N SER A 196 3.17 3.47 -9.32
CA SER A 196 4.20 3.71 -10.34
C SER A 196 3.75 3.27 -11.76
N CYS A 197 2.50 3.55 -12.12
CA CYS A 197 1.93 3.32 -13.44
C CYS A 197 2.01 4.62 -14.25
N SER A 198 3.04 4.75 -15.08
CA SER A 198 3.42 6.03 -15.73
C SER A 198 2.44 6.55 -16.78
N LEU A 199 1.62 5.68 -17.36
CA LEU A 199 0.64 6.03 -18.40
C LEU A 199 -0.76 6.32 -17.85
N ILE A 200 -0.96 6.12 -16.54
CA ILE A 200 -2.22 6.47 -15.87
C ILE A 200 -2.29 7.98 -15.69
N THR A 201 -3.40 8.57 -16.12
CA THR A 201 -3.66 10.00 -15.99
C THR A 201 -4.91 10.30 -15.17
N SER A 202 -5.23 11.58 -15.04
CA SER A 202 -6.46 12.03 -14.39
C SER A 202 -7.73 11.46 -15.03
N GLU A 203 -7.68 10.96 -16.25
CA GLU A 203 -8.83 10.37 -16.93
C GLU A 203 -9.24 9.04 -16.28
N THR A 204 -8.28 8.15 -15.99
CA THR A 204 -8.55 6.93 -15.19
C THR A 204 -9.29 7.26 -13.90
N VAL A 205 -8.84 8.30 -13.18
CA VAL A 205 -9.47 8.70 -11.92
C VAL A 205 -10.92 9.12 -12.14
N LYS A 206 -11.21 9.91 -13.17
CA LYS A 206 -12.59 10.30 -13.51
C LYS A 206 -13.47 9.10 -13.83
N GLN A 207 -12.94 8.06 -14.49
CA GLN A 207 -13.67 6.82 -14.72
C GLN A 207 -13.95 6.07 -13.41
N LEU A 208 -12.92 5.88 -12.59
CA LEU A 208 -13.05 5.18 -11.30
C LEU A 208 -14.01 5.89 -10.33
N THR A 209 -14.09 7.21 -10.36
CA THR A 209 -14.98 7.99 -9.47
C THR A 209 -16.47 7.86 -9.82
N ARG A 210 -16.81 7.23 -10.93
CA ARG A 210 -18.20 6.81 -11.21
C ARG A 210 -18.67 5.73 -10.23
N SER A 211 -17.75 4.92 -9.68
CA SER A 211 -18.03 3.99 -8.58
C SER A 211 -18.11 4.75 -7.26
N ARG A 212 -19.32 4.96 -6.75
CA ARG A 212 -19.58 5.72 -5.52
C ARG A 212 -19.20 4.97 -4.24
N VAL A 213 -18.81 3.69 -4.33
CA VAL A 213 -18.40 2.83 -3.21
C VAL A 213 -16.90 2.80 -2.99
N LEU A 214 -16.12 3.56 -3.76
CA LEU A 214 -14.66 3.61 -3.66
C LEU A 214 -14.24 4.19 -2.29
N GLU A 215 -13.52 3.39 -1.51
CA GLU A 215 -13.03 3.73 -0.17
C GLU A 215 -11.54 4.04 -0.15
N VAL A 216 -10.76 3.37 -1.01
CA VAL A 216 -9.30 3.49 -1.08
C VAL A 216 -8.87 3.75 -2.51
N LEU A 217 -8.17 4.88 -2.72
CA LEU A 217 -7.54 5.23 -4.00
C LEU A 217 -6.06 5.55 -3.77
N ASP A 218 -5.19 4.67 -4.25
CA ASP A 218 -3.74 4.85 -4.14
C ASP A 218 -3.11 4.96 -5.54
N LEU A 219 -2.61 6.16 -5.83
CA LEU A 219 -2.00 6.55 -7.12
C LEU A 219 -0.52 6.91 -6.95
N CYS A 220 0.14 6.33 -5.94
CA CYS A 220 1.55 6.64 -5.62
C CYS A 220 2.45 6.43 -6.84
N GLY A 221 3.18 7.48 -7.22
CA GLY A 221 4.12 7.46 -8.34
C GLY A 221 3.49 7.61 -9.73
N CYS A 222 2.16 7.85 -9.82
CA CYS A 222 1.49 8.19 -11.09
C CYS A 222 1.64 9.69 -11.36
N ARG A 223 2.72 10.08 -12.01
CA ARG A 223 3.12 11.49 -12.21
C ARG A 223 2.22 12.29 -13.14
N SER A 224 1.41 11.63 -13.96
CA SER A 224 0.47 12.27 -14.89
C SER A 224 -0.91 12.56 -14.26
N ILE A 225 -1.08 12.30 -12.97
CA ILE A 225 -2.27 12.74 -12.22
C ILE A 225 -2.12 14.22 -11.88
N ALA A 226 -3.14 15.00 -12.20
CA ALA A 226 -3.15 16.46 -12.05
C ALA A 226 -4.48 16.95 -11.44
N ASP A 227 -4.61 18.26 -11.23
CA ASP A 227 -5.77 18.89 -10.59
C ASP A 227 -7.13 18.55 -11.24
N SER A 228 -7.12 18.20 -12.54
CA SER A 228 -8.35 17.99 -13.33
C SER A 228 -9.25 16.85 -12.82
N CYS A 229 -8.72 15.91 -12.00
CA CYS A 229 -9.52 14.83 -11.41
C CYS A 229 -10.01 15.14 -9.99
N LEU A 230 -9.47 16.15 -9.32
CA LEU A 230 -9.78 16.41 -7.90
C LEU A 230 -11.24 16.82 -7.68
N GLY A 231 -11.86 17.48 -8.69
CA GLY A 231 -13.29 17.74 -8.69
C GLY A 231 -14.15 16.48 -8.65
N SER A 232 -13.75 15.44 -9.39
CA SER A 232 -14.45 14.14 -9.35
C SER A 232 -14.22 13.42 -8.02
N ILE A 233 -12.97 13.43 -7.50
CA ILE A 233 -12.64 12.86 -6.18
C ILE A 233 -13.43 13.56 -5.08
N SER A 234 -13.61 14.89 -5.17
CA SER A 234 -14.31 15.69 -4.16
C SER A 234 -15.78 15.31 -3.99
N SER A 235 -16.35 14.53 -4.91
CA SER A 235 -17.73 14.04 -4.85
C SER A 235 -17.89 12.64 -4.22
N LEU A 236 -16.79 11.93 -3.90
CA LEU A 236 -16.81 10.56 -3.38
C LEU A 236 -17.03 10.52 -1.87
N ARG A 237 -18.24 10.20 -1.43
CA ARG A 237 -18.58 10.15 0.01
C ARG A 237 -17.85 9.05 0.77
N SER A 238 -17.65 7.89 0.16
CA SER A 238 -17.07 6.71 0.81
C SER A 238 -15.55 6.75 0.88
N LEU A 239 -14.89 7.67 0.17
CA LEU A 239 -13.44 7.72 0.10
C LEU A 239 -12.85 8.11 1.45
N SER A 240 -12.11 7.19 2.06
CA SER A 240 -11.45 7.35 3.35
C SER A 240 -9.93 7.48 3.24
N MET A 241 -9.34 6.91 2.18
CA MET A 241 -7.91 6.97 1.93
C MET A 241 -7.62 7.44 0.51
N LEU A 242 -6.79 8.49 0.41
CA LEU A 242 -6.31 9.04 -0.85
C LEU A 242 -4.78 9.18 -0.81
N ASN A 243 -4.10 8.51 -1.73
CA ASN A 243 -2.66 8.67 -1.92
C ASN A 243 -2.38 9.25 -3.31
N LEU A 244 -1.83 10.46 -3.33
CA LEU A 244 -1.43 11.21 -4.53
C LEU A 244 0.09 11.44 -4.56
N ALA A 245 0.87 10.60 -3.88
CA ALA A 245 2.31 10.80 -3.79
C ALA A 245 2.97 10.84 -5.19
N GLY A 246 3.70 11.92 -5.45
CA GLY A 246 4.38 12.16 -6.74
C GLY A 246 3.48 12.64 -7.87
N ALA A 247 2.20 12.94 -7.60
CA ALA A 247 1.27 13.51 -8.58
C ALA A 247 1.58 15.00 -8.87
N ASP A 248 1.20 15.46 -10.05
CA ASP A 248 1.39 16.86 -10.50
C ASP A 248 0.20 17.74 -10.08
N ILE A 249 -0.13 17.75 -8.79
CA ILE A 249 -1.19 18.57 -8.21
C ILE A 249 -0.65 19.88 -7.65
N THR A 250 -1.52 20.89 -7.57
CA THR A 250 -1.19 22.24 -7.10
C THR A 250 -2.09 22.65 -5.92
N ASP A 251 -1.83 23.86 -5.39
CA ASP A 251 -2.67 24.46 -4.35
C ASP A 251 -4.12 24.64 -4.82
N TYR A 252 -4.32 24.93 -6.11
CA TYR A 252 -5.67 25.01 -6.69
C TYR A 252 -6.40 23.66 -6.60
N GLY A 253 -5.75 22.56 -6.97
CA GLY A 253 -6.34 21.25 -6.83
C GLY A 253 -6.74 20.94 -5.39
N LEU A 254 -5.90 21.27 -4.41
CA LEU A 254 -6.22 21.09 -2.99
C LEU A 254 -7.40 21.99 -2.56
N SER A 255 -7.54 23.20 -3.11
CA SER A 255 -8.69 24.06 -2.83
C SER A 255 -10.00 23.44 -3.29
N VAL A 256 -10.00 22.77 -4.47
CA VAL A 256 -11.15 22.03 -4.99
C VAL A 256 -11.48 20.82 -4.09
N LEU A 257 -10.47 20.04 -3.72
CA LEU A 257 -10.64 18.89 -2.84
C LEU A 257 -11.20 19.28 -1.47
N ALA A 258 -10.73 20.40 -0.93
CA ALA A 258 -11.12 20.92 0.39
C ALA A 258 -12.58 21.39 0.47
N GLN A 259 -13.24 21.61 -0.64
CA GLN A 259 -14.67 21.96 -0.68
C GLN A 259 -15.58 20.71 -0.81
N GLY A 260 -14.96 19.55 -1.03
CA GLY A 260 -15.68 18.32 -1.27
C GLY A 260 -16.30 17.68 -0.03
N ILE A 261 -17.00 16.59 -0.29
CA ILE A 261 -17.75 15.81 0.71
C ILE A 261 -17.07 14.50 1.16
N PRO A 262 -15.88 14.07 0.64
CA PRO A 262 -15.29 12.82 1.07
C PRO A 262 -14.85 12.89 2.53
N SER A 263 -15.04 11.76 3.23
CA SER A 263 -14.61 11.62 4.63
C SER A 263 -13.18 11.10 4.71
N ILE A 264 -12.26 11.76 4.01
CA ILE A 264 -10.86 11.35 3.96
C ILE A 264 -10.25 11.42 5.35
N THR A 265 -9.78 10.27 5.83
CA THR A 265 -9.06 10.13 7.09
C THR A 265 -7.55 10.05 6.89
N HIS A 266 -7.10 9.57 5.72
CA HIS A 266 -5.71 9.43 5.37
C HIS A 266 -5.43 10.09 4.02
N LEU A 267 -4.56 11.11 4.02
CA LEU A 267 -4.13 11.81 2.81
C LEU A 267 -2.62 11.81 2.69
N CYS A 268 -2.10 11.31 1.56
CA CYS A 268 -0.68 11.38 1.23
C CYS A 268 -0.46 12.31 0.03
N LEU A 269 0.37 13.32 0.24
CA LEU A 269 0.78 14.30 -0.75
C LEU A 269 2.31 14.29 -0.95
N ARG A 270 2.99 13.24 -0.49
CA ARG A 270 4.45 13.12 -0.58
C ARG A 270 4.94 13.37 -2.01
N HIS A 271 6.03 14.12 -2.17
CA HIS A 271 6.58 14.49 -3.47
C HIS A 271 5.62 15.27 -4.40
N CYS A 272 4.54 15.87 -3.90
CA CYS A 272 3.73 16.82 -4.67
C CYS A 272 4.43 18.20 -4.65
N GLU A 273 5.45 18.37 -5.48
CA GLU A 273 6.40 19.49 -5.41
C GLU A 273 5.78 20.86 -5.71
N ARG A 274 4.60 20.90 -6.32
CA ARG A 274 3.89 22.15 -6.67
C ARG A 274 2.93 22.62 -5.59
N VAL A 275 2.70 21.80 -4.56
CA VAL A 275 1.90 22.18 -3.39
C VAL A 275 2.75 22.99 -2.42
N THR A 276 2.18 24.07 -1.89
CA THR A 276 2.82 24.99 -0.95
C THR A 276 2.04 25.10 0.37
N ASP A 277 2.49 25.98 1.26
CA ASP A 277 1.77 26.31 2.50
C ASP A 277 0.33 26.80 2.23
N GLU A 278 0.10 27.44 1.08
CA GLU A 278 -1.24 27.88 0.68
C GLU A 278 -2.20 26.71 0.44
N GLY A 279 -1.75 25.66 -0.28
CA GLY A 279 -2.54 24.47 -0.49
C GLY A 279 -2.95 23.80 0.82
N ILE A 280 -2.05 23.75 1.80
CA ILE A 280 -2.37 23.25 3.14
C ILE A 280 -3.37 24.16 3.84
N SER A 281 -3.25 25.48 3.68
CA SER A 281 -4.21 26.43 4.22
C SER A 281 -5.61 26.20 3.63
N PHE A 282 -5.74 26.02 2.31
CA PHE A 282 -7.02 25.69 1.68
C PHE A 282 -7.61 24.38 2.22
N LEU A 283 -6.79 23.36 2.41
CA LEU A 283 -7.25 22.04 2.90
C LEU A 283 -7.94 22.14 4.28
N PHE A 284 -7.42 22.98 5.18
CA PHE A 284 -7.94 23.11 6.55
C PHE A 284 -8.96 24.23 6.73
N HIS A 285 -9.01 25.22 5.83
CA HIS A 285 -10.00 26.31 5.88
C HIS A 285 -11.14 26.15 4.87
N GLY A 286 -11.11 25.14 4.01
CA GLY A 286 -12.18 24.83 3.07
C GLY A 286 -13.51 24.47 3.76
N GLY A 287 -14.61 24.62 3.00
CA GLY A 287 -15.96 24.39 3.49
C GLY A 287 -16.37 22.93 3.64
N GLY A 288 -15.57 22.00 3.10
CA GLY A 288 -15.90 20.57 3.05
C GLY A 288 -15.64 19.79 4.34
N THR A 289 -15.69 18.46 4.21
CA THR A 289 -15.63 17.51 5.33
C THR A 289 -14.21 17.18 5.77
N ILE A 290 -13.21 17.25 4.89
CA ILE A 290 -11.83 16.80 5.12
C ILE A 290 -11.24 17.38 6.41
N ARG A 291 -11.41 18.67 6.66
CA ARG A 291 -10.89 19.32 7.87
C ARG A 291 -11.38 18.69 9.19
N LYS A 292 -12.52 17.97 9.16
CA LYS A 292 -13.14 17.34 10.32
C LYS A 292 -12.86 15.83 10.41
N THR A 293 -12.26 15.23 9.38
CA THR A 293 -12.07 13.78 9.30
C THR A 293 -10.61 13.39 9.17
N LEU A 294 -9.75 14.30 8.65
CA LEU A 294 -8.36 14.02 8.35
C LEU A 294 -7.57 13.74 9.62
N SER A 295 -7.12 12.50 9.80
CA SER A 295 -6.36 12.03 10.95
C SER A 295 -4.89 11.74 10.65
N ALA A 296 -4.57 11.36 9.44
CA ALA A 296 -3.22 11.07 8.98
C ALA A 296 -2.89 11.89 7.72
N LEU A 297 -1.82 12.68 7.79
CA LEU A 297 -1.34 13.53 6.70
C LEU A 297 0.14 13.29 6.45
N ASP A 298 0.48 12.93 5.20
CA ASP A 298 1.87 12.79 4.77
C ASP A 298 2.24 13.90 3.77
N LEU A 299 3.14 14.77 4.20
CA LEU A 299 3.73 15.87 3.44
C LEU A 299 5.23 15.64 3.16
N GLY A 300 5.70 14.40 3.24
CA GLY A 300 7.11 14.08 3.08
C GLY A 300 7.66 14.52 1.72
N HIS A 301 8.92 14.97 1.71
CA HIS A 301 9.62 15.41 0.50
C HIS A 301 8.94 16.57 -0.23
N MET A 302 8.33 17.49 0.50
CA MET A 302 7.71 18.70 -0.05
C MET A 302 8.52 19.94 0.36
N PRO A 303 9.46 20.40 -0.47
CA PRO A 303 10.42 21.44 -0.08
C PRO A 303 9.76 22.83 0.12
N ARG A 304 8.55 23.02 -0.40
CA ARG A 304 7.78 24.27 -0.27
C ARG A 304 6.87 24.31 0.95
N ILE A 305 6.89 23.23 1.77
CA ILE A 305 6.19 23.20 3.06
C ILE A 305 7.11 23.74 4.13
N SER A 306 6.66 24.79 4.81
CA SER A 306 7.38 25.50 5.86
C SER A 306 6.63 25.49 7.19
N ASP A 307 7.16 26.22 8.17
CA ASP A 307 6.53 26.42 9.48
C ASP A 307 5.11 27.03 9.36
N LYS A 308 4.82 27.77 8.28
CA LYS A 308 3.50 28.38 8.04
C LYS A 308 2.41 27.30 7.84
N ALA A 309 2.70 26.25 7.04
CA ALA A 309 1.77 25.12 6.90
C ALA A 309 1.56 24.41 8.25
N ILE A 310 2.63 24.23 9.03
CA ILE A 310 2.55 23.54 10.32
C ILE A 310 1.76 24.35 11.34
N PHE A 311 1.89 25.67 11.32
CA PHE A 311 1.04 26.55 12.13
C PHE A 311 -0.43 26.36 11.76
N THR A 312 -0.77 26.34 10.46
CA THR A 312 -2.14 26.06 10.00
C THR A 312 -2.65 24.71 10.48
N ILE A 313 -1.85 23.64 10.37
CA ILE A 313 -2.20 22.31 10.87
C ILE A 313 -2.39 22.32 12.38
N ALA A 314 -1.54 23.02 13.14
CA ALA A 314 -1.65 23.11 14.59
C ALA A 314 -2.93 23.82 15.02
N MET A 315 -3.35 24.87 14.29
CA MET A 315 -4.52 25.69 14.64
C MET A 315 -5.84 25.09 14.15
N ALA A 316 -5.88 24.48 12.97
CA ALA A 316 -7.10 24.03 12.31
C ALA A 316 -7.26 22.51 12.20
N GLY A 317 -6.17 21.75 12.26
CA GLY A 317 -6.15 20.29 12.10
C GLY A 317 -6.50 19.54 13.40
N THR A 318 -7.69 19.72 13.96
CA THR A 318 -8.09 19.15 15.25
C THR A 318 -8.03 17.64 15.31
N GLU A 319 -8.29 16.96 14.20
CA GLU A 319 -8.36 15.50 14.10
C GLU A 319 -7.00 14.83 13.84
N ILE A 320 -5.95 15.60 13.47
CA ILE A 320 -4.64 15.07 13.11
C ILE A 320 -3.98 14.34 14.28
N THR A 321 -3.76 13.05 14.11
CA THR A 321 -3.05 12.16 15.04
C THR A 321 -1.71 11.68 14.47
N GLU A 322 -1.53 11.71 13.16
CA GLU A 322 -0.34 11.25 12.45
C GLU A 322 0.11 12.30 11.43
N LEU A 323 1.36 12.72 11.53
CA LEU A 323 1.91 13.75 10.65
C LEU A 323 3.33 13.37 10.19
N CYS A 324 3.51 13.26 8.88
CA CYS A 324 4.82 13.05 8.27
C CYS A 324 5.29 14.32 7.58
N LEU A 325 6.44 14.81 8.00
CA LEU A 325 7.11 16.03 7.50
C LEU A 325 8.53 15.71 6.99
N ARG A 326 8.80 14.48 6.70
CA ARG A 326 10.10 13.97 6.25
C ARG A 326 10.64 14.82 5.10
N HIS A 327 11.91 15.26 5.20
CA HIS A 327 12.54 16.12 4.20
C HIS A 327 11.81 17.45 3.89
N CYS A 328 11.05 18.00 4.83
CA CYS A 328 10.44 19.32 4.68
C CYS A 328 11.33 20.45 5.26
N SER A 329 11.04 21.69 4.84
CA SER A 329 11.76 22.88 5.28
C SER A 329 11.23 23.43 6.62
N VAL A 330 11.01 22.55 7.61
CA VAL A 330 10.48 22.90 8.93
C VAL A 330 11.58 23.17 9.94
N THR A 331 11.31 24.07 10.90
CA THR A 331 12.26 24.50 11.94
C THR A 331 11.73 24.20 13.36
N ASP A 332 12.45 24.68 14.37
CA ASP A 332 12.02 24.60 15.77
C ASP A 332 10.66 25.23 16.03
N VAL A 333 10.28 26.23 15.22
CA VAL A 333 8.98 26.90 15.28
C VAL A 333 7.82 25.90 14.99
N SER A 334 8.00 25.00 14.05
CA SER A 334 7.01 23.94 13.79
C SER A 334 6.76 23.07 15.01
N LEU A 335 7.81 22.64 15.71
CA LEU A 335 7.64 21.82 16.91
C LEU A 335 7.00 22.59 18.06
N ASP A 336 7.30 23.87 18.21
CA ASP A 336 6.66 24.75 19.18
C ASP A 336 5.15 24.84 18.90
N CYS A 337 4.77 25.15 17.67
CA CYS A 337 3.35 25.20 17.24
C CYS A 337 2.61 23.90 17.51
N LEU A 338 3.20 22.75 17.16
CA LEU A 338 2.60 21.44 17.39
C LEU A 338 2.49 21.08 18.87
N ALA A 339 3.48 21.49 19.68
CA ALA A 339 3.46 21.28 21.14
C ALA A 339 2.33 22.07 21.82
N MET A 340 2.04 23.24 21.29
CA MET A 340 1.02 24.17 21.82
C MET A 340 -0.41 23.87 21.36
N ARG A 341 -0.66 22.88 20.50
CA ARG A 341 -1.99 22.57 19.94
C ARG A 341 -3.10 22.46 20.99
N LYS A 342 -2.84 21.76 22.09
CA LYS A 342 -3.81 21.61 23.19
C LYS A 342 -4.09 22.91 23.93
N THR A 343 -3.09 23.79 24.02
CA THR A 343 -3.26 25.10 24.67
C THR A 343 -4.18 25.99 23.86
N PHE A 344 -4.18 25.83 22.54
CA PHE A 344 -5.05 26.60 21.63
C PHE A 344 -6.47 26.06 21.55
N ARG A 345 -6.68 24.72 21.72
CA ARG A 345 -8.00 24.08 21.67
C ARG A 345 -8.04 22.79 22.49
N ASP A 346 -8.89 22.72 23.48
CA ASP A 346 -9.08 21.54 24.34
C ASP A 346 -9.59 20.31 23.56
N GLU A 347 -10.31 20.50 22.46
CA GLU A 347 -10.91 19.45 21.64
C GLU A 347 -9.95 18.78 20.66
N CYS A 348 -8.68 19.23 20.57
CA CYS A 348 -7.71 18.63 19.63
C CYS A 348 -7.34 17.20 20.02
N LYS A 349 -7.38 16.28 19.06
CA LYS A 349 -6.82 14.93 19.23
C LYS A 349 -5.31 14.98 19.45
N LEU A 350 -4.82 14.05 20.26
CA LEU A 350 -3.41 13.95 20.56
C LEU A 350 -2.63 13.44 19.34
N LEU A 351 -1.53 14.11 19.03
CA LEU A 351 -0.58 13.61 18.05
C LEU A 351 0.09 12.33 18.58
N ARG A 352 -0.03 11.24 17.82
CA ARG A 352 0.49 9.91 18.15
C ARG A 352 1.77 9.59 17.41
N ARG A 353 1.88 10.06 16.17
CA ARG A 353 3.04 9.83 15.31
C ARG A 353 3.49 11.12 14.65
N LEU A 354 4.79 11.35 14.69
CA LEU A 354 5.43 12.51 14.05
C LEU A 354 6.73 12.07 13.37
N ASP A 355 6.80 12.25 12.07
CA ASP A 355 8.01 11.95 11.31
C ASP A 355 8.68 13.24 10.83
N LEU A 356 9.86 13.48 11.34
CA LEU A 356 10.72 14.63 11.06
C LEU A 356 12.04 14.22 10.40
N LEU A 357 12.11 13.00 9.85
CA LEU A 357 13.32 12.46 9.26
C LEU A 357 13.92 13.46 8.26
N LYS A 358 15.23 13.70 8.40
CA LYS A 358 16.00 14.62 7.54
C LYS A 358 15.44 16.05 7.42
N CYS A 359 14.65 16.51 8.39
CA CYS A 359 14.35 17.94 8.54
C CYS A 359 15.56 18.67 9.11
N THR A 360 16.35 19.29 8.23
CA THR A 360 17.64 19.91 8.59
C THR A 360 17.51 21.27 9.30
N GLY A 361 16.34 21.89 9.26
CA GLY A 361 16.05 23.16 9.93
C GLY A 361 15.85 23.05 11.45
N LEU A 362 15.76 21.82 11.99
CA LEU A 362 15.59 21.59 13.42
C LEU A 362 16.92 21.74 14.18
N SER A 363 16.88 22.34 15.36
CA SER A 363 18.04 22.44 16.26
C SER A 363 17.86 21.60 17.52
N VAL A 364 18.96 21.38 18.26
CA VAL A 364 18.92 20.64 19.53
C VAL A 364 17.99 21.29 20.56
N ASN A 365 17.72 22.60 20.43
CA ASN A 365 16.78 23.32 21.29
C ASN A 365 15.36 22.78 21.22
N SER A 366 14.96 22.18 20.08
CA SER A 366 13.66 21.53 19.91
C SER A 366 13.42 20.36 20.85
N LEU A 367 14.47 19.75 21.41
CA LEU A 367 14.34 18.65 22.38
C LEU A 367 13.57 19.05 23.63
N ARG A 368 13.50 20.36 23.95
CA ARG A 368 12.68 20.87 25.07
C ARG A 368 11.21 20.55 24.88
N PHE A 369 10.69 20.58 23.63
CA PHE A 369 9.30 20.29 23.31
C PHE A 369 8.98 18.80 23.40
N LEU A 370 9.96 17.91 23.34
CA LEU A 370 9.75 16.47 23.49
C LEU A 370 9.64 16.03 24.96
N LYS A 371 9.97 16.92 25.91
CA LYS A 371 9.76 16.68 27.34
C LYS A 371 8.27 16.85 27.69
N ARG A 372 7.84 16.23 28.81
CA ARG A 372 6.51 16.48 29.35
C ARG A 372 6.37 17.96 29.79
N PRO A 373 5.20 18.58 29.64
CA PRO A 373 3.90 18.01 29.25
C PRO A 373 3.61 18.01 27.73
N SER A 374 4.50 18.55 26.91
CA SER A 374 4.29 18.63 25.44
C SER A 374 4.17 17.24 24.83
N PHE A 375 3.35 17.08 23.81
CA PHE A 375 3.09 15.83 23.10
C PHE A 375 2.72 14.63 24.01
N PRO A 376 1.69 14.72 24.86
CA PRO A 376 1.37 13.66 25.83
C PRO A 376 0.95 12.34 25.17
N GLY A 377 0.44 12.37 23.92
CA GLY A 377 -0.03 11.21 23.17
C GLY A 377 1.01 10.60 22.23
N LEU A 378 2.22 11.14 22.16
CA LEU A 378 3.20 10.70 21.16
C LEU A 378 3.76 9.31 21.51
N HIS A 379 3.63 8.37 20.56
CA HIS A 379 4.10 6.99 20.68
C HIS A 379 5.27 6.71 19.72
N TRP A 380 5.34 7.43 18.60
CA TRP A 380 6.40 7.26 17.63
C TRP A 380 6.92 8.61 17.11
N LEU A 381 8.25 8.73 17.04
CA LEU A 381 8.95 9.93 16.58
C LEU A 381 10.11 9.54 15.68
N GLY A 382 10.08 9.93 14.41
CA GLY A 382 11.20 9.80 13.46
C GLY A 382 12.04 11.07 13.45
N ILE A 383 13.32 11.00 13.75
CA ILE A 383 14.26 12.15 13.75
C ILE A 383 15.61 11.83 13.11
N GLY A 384 15.73 10.68 12.45
CA GLY A 384 16.96 10.30 11.77
C GLY A 384 17.43 11.34 10.76
N GLY A 385 18.74 11.58 10.67
CA GLY A 385 19.31 12.58 9.77
C GLY A 385 19.00 14.04 10.12
N THR A 386 18.48 14.32 11.33
CA THR A 386 18.33 15.66 11.90
C THR A 386 19.45 15.98 12.90
N PRO A 387 19.73 17.28 13.19
CA PRO A 387 20.60 17.66 14.29
C PRO A 387 20.16 17.13 15.65
N LEU A 388 18.88 16.84 15.85
CA LEU A 388 18.34 16.22 17.07
C LEU A 388 18.93 14.83 17.30
N ALA A 389 19.04 14.02 16.25
CA ALA A 389 19.57 12.66 16.31
C ALA A 389 21.08 12.66 16.62
N SER A 390 21.86 13.54 15.95
CA SER A 390 23.32 13.53 16.03
C SER A 390 23.88 14.20 17.28
N LYS A 391 23.27 15.31 17.72
CA LYS A 391 23.77 16.15 18.82
C LYS A 391 22.97 16.02 20.12
N GLY A 392 21.81 15.41 20.06
CA GLY A 392 20.85 15.35 21.18
C GLY A 392 20.87 14.07 21.98
N TYR A 393 21.76 13.13 21.70
CA TYR A 393 21.75 11.78 22.28
C TYR A 393 21.59 11.71 23.82
N PRO A 394 22.32 12.50 24.64
CA PRO A 394 22.15 12.45 26.10
C PRO A 394 20.76 12.89 26.57
N THR A 395 20.15 13.84 25.85
CA THR A 395 18.80 14.32 26.16
C THR A 395 17.73 13.33 25.67
N LEU A 396 17.94 12.70 24.50
CA LEU A 396 17.05 11.67 23.97
C LEU A 396 17.00 10.45 24.90
N SER A 397 18.11 10.01 25.46
CA SER A 397 18.16 8.92 26.45
C SER A 397 17.32 9.27 27.68
N LYS A 398 17.41 10.50 28.17
CA LYS A 398 16.58 10.97 29.30
C LYS A 398 15.09 11.00 28.94
N ILE A 399 14.75 11.44 27.74
CA ILE A 399 13.37 11.46 27.25
C ILE A 399 12.83 10.03 27.15
N HIS A 400 13.60 9.09 26.60
CA HIS A 400 13.23 7.68 26.50
C HIS A 400 12.98 7.08 27.89
N ASN A 401 13.85 7.32 28.87
CA ASN A 401 13.65 6.83 30.23
C ASN A 401 12.39 7.40 30.90
N GLN A 402 12.02 8.63 30.57
CA GLN A 402 10.79 9.26 31.09
C GLN A 402 9.52 8.84 30.34
N ARG A 403 9.66 8.33 29.09
CA ARG A 403 8.58 7.92 28.20
C ARG A 403 8.90 6.57 27.55
N PRO A 404 8.88 5.45 28.29
CA PRO A 404 9.27 4.15 27.77
C PRO A 404 8.35 3.64 26.63
N TRP A 405 7.13 4.20 26.52
CA TRP A 405 6.21 3.92 25.43
C TRP A 405 6.52 4.68 24.13
N LEU A 406 7.43 5.68 24.15
CA LEU A 406 7.79 6.46 22.97
C LEU A 406 8.93 5.78 22.21
N THR A 407 8.62 5.29 21.02
CA THR A 407 9.62 4.82 20.06
C THR A 407 10.27 6.01 19.36
N ILE A 408 11.60 6.16 19.50
CA ILE A 408 12.38 7.19 18.79
C ILE A 408 13.19 6.49 17.70
N CYS A 409 12.86 6.77 16.45
CA CYS A 409 13.56 6.23 15.28
C CYS A 409 14.68 7.19 14.83
N LEU A 410 15.92 6.71 14.84
CA LEU A 410 17.11 7.46 14.40
C LEU A 410 17.58 7.03 13.01
N GLU A 411 17.11 5.88 12.53
CA GLU A 411 17.61 5.24 11.31
C GLU A 411 16.70 5.66 10.17
N GLY A 412 16.27 6.10 9.52
CA GLY A 412 15.48 6.38 8.34
C GLY A 412 14.44 5.31 7.98
N CYS A 413 14.18 4.38 8.88
CA CYS A 413 13.17 3.39 8.62
C CYS A 413 11.77 4.04 8.60
N GLU A 414 10.90 3.49 7.79
CA GLU A 414 9.50 3.90 7.74
C GLU A 414 8.68 3.15 8.80
N MET A 415 9.11 3.22 10.06
CA MET A 415 8.55 2.43 11.18
C MET A 415 7.09 2.76 11.49
N GLY A 416 6.63 3.93 11.12
CA GLY A 416 5.21 4.21 11.11
C GLY A 416 4.44 3.17 10.28
N CYS A 417 5.12 2.51 9.35
CA CYS A 417 4.56 1.50 8.48
C CYS A 417 4.25 0.18 9.17
N TYR A 418 5.04 -0.24 10.17
CA TYR A 418 4.76 -1.48 10.91
C TYR A 418 3.49 -1.37 11.74
N ASP A 419 3.16 -0.18 12.19
CA ASP A 419 1.99 0.08 13.01
C ASP A 419 0.77 0.57 12.21
N GLY A 420 0.78 0.41 10.88
CA GLY A 420 -0.39 0.67 10.07
C GLY A 420 -0.47 2.00 9.35
N TRP A 421 0.63 2.70 9.07
CA TRP A 421 0.64 3.67 7.98
C TRP A 421 0.29 2.92 6.68
N GLN A 422 -0.87 3.18 6.14
CA GLN A 422 -1.36 2.41 5.00
C GLN A 422 -0.61 2.76 3.71
N PHE A 423 0.06 3.92 3.65
CA PHE A 423 0.86 4.35 2.50
C PHE A 423 2.24 3.70 2.44
N HIS A 424 2.74 3.24 3.57
CA HIS A 424 4.04 2.63 3.68
C HIS A 424 3.85 1.18 4.09
N ARG A 425 3.94 0.25 3.18
CA ARG A 425 3.96 -1.18 3.55
C ARG A 425 5.27 -1.51 4.23
N ALA A 426 5.19 -1.92 5.47
CA ALA A 426 6.23 -2.74 6.08
C ALA A 426 6.43 -3.98 5.21
N GLY A 427 7.58 -4.12 4.58
CA GLY A 427 7.79 -5.29 3.74
C GLY A 427 9.02 -5.28 2.87
N TYR A 428 9.90 -4.33 3.07
CA TYR A 428 11.27 -4.45 2.57
C TYR A 428 12.21 -4.40 3.77
N PRO A 429 12.59 -5.56 4.36
CA PRO A 429 13.78 -5.59 5.18
C PRO A 429 14.92 -5.08 4.30
N GLN A 430 15.67 -4.12 4.81
CA GLN A 430 16.90 -3.61 4.20
C GLN A 430 17.89 -4.74 4.00
#